data_3571d5c0df955c5c77be693f2867acc4
#
_entry.id   3571d5c0df955c5c77be693f2867acc4
#
_cell.length_a   1.000
_cell.length_b   1.000
_cell.length_c   1.000
_cell.angle_alpha   90.00
_cell.angle_beta   90.00
_cell.angle_gamma   90.00
#
_symmetry.space_group_name_H-M   'P 1'
#
loop_
_entity.id
_entity.type
_entity.pdbx_description
1 polymer ?
#
loop_
_entity_poly.entity_id
_entity_poly.type
_entity_poly.pdbx_seq_one_letter_code
_entity_poly.pdbx_strand_id
1 'polypeptide(L)'
;MKTKLFGLLRFRRTLINDSKFNQTAKELSLDSTEKSNLATIWTFLRKRMGLSASQAAGVCGNLSFESHFSTDNLQDDISRIDHDPNYKYNSSDGKGYGLMQWSEKIEKKKLLQTANNMNLNVSDLNAQLAHFQEEMTSGIYRNKWPKLKQKTSTKDVCDYFESAMEGAGEAHLDKREKDANILYKYLKDH
;
A
#
# COMPACT_ATOMS: atom_id res chain seq x y z
N MET A 1 -18.08 2.20 17.55
CA MET A 1 -17.44 1.50 16.42
C MET A 1 -18.14 1.70 15.07
N LYS A 2 -19.47 1.58 14.96
CA LYS A 2 -20.26 1.75 13.71
C LYS A 2 -20.08 3.12 13.02
N THR A 3 -20.05 4.21 13.76
CA THR A 3 -19.95 5.58 13.21
C THR A 3 -18.62 5.84 12.48
N LYS A 4 -17.50 5.29 12.99
CA LYS A 4 -16.18 5.42 12.32
C LYS A 4 -16.11 4.66 11.00
N LEU A 5 -16.75 3.48 10.94
CA LEU A 5 -16.79 2.66 9.73
C LEU A 5 -17.63 3.33 8.62
N PHE A 6 -18.78 3.91 8.98
CA PHE A 6 -19.61 4.67 8.04
C PHE A 6 -18.90 5.88 7.45
N GLY A 7 -18.12 6.60 8.25
CA GLY A 7 -17.31 7.73 7.79
C GLY A 7 -16.25 7.33 6.76
N LEU A 8 -15.56 6.22 6.99
CA LEU A 8 -14.55 5.68 6.08
C LEU A 8 -15.15 5.23 4.75
N LEU A 9 -16.27 4.50 4.79
CA LEU A 9 -16.96 4.02 3.59
C LEU A 9 -17.50 5.18 2.74
N ARG A 10 -18.06 6.24 3.38
CA ARG A 10 -18.54 7.42 2.68
C ARG A 10 -17.38 8.18 2.01
N PHE A 11 -16.27 8.38 2.73
CA PHE A 11 -15.09 9.05 2.18
C PHE A 11 -14.52 8.30 0.97
N ARG A 12 -14.35 6.98 1.08
CA ARG A 12 -13.91 6.12 -0.02
C ARG A 12 -14.83 6.25 -1.25
N ARG A 13 -16.16 6.18 -1.05
CA ARG A 13 -17.14 6.31 -2.14
C ARG A 13 -17.07 7.67 -2.82
N THR A 14 -16.89 8.75 -2.05
CA THR A 14 -16.71 10.10 -2.59
C THR A 14 -15.43 10.18 -3.43
N LEU A 15 -14.34 9.61 -2.94
CA LEU A 15 -13.05 9.60 -3.62
C LEU A 15 -13.12 8.87 -4.96
N ILE A 16 -13.71 7.66 -5.01
CA ILE A 16 -13.80 6.86 -6.25
C ILE A 16 -14.55 7.59 -7.38
N ASN A 17 -15.53 8.43 -7.03
CA ASN A 17 -16.33 9.18 -7.98
C ASN A 17 -15.76 10.57 -8.31
N ASP A 18 -14.66 10.95 -7.68
CA ASP A 18 -14.02 12.23 -7.92
C ASP A 18 -13.26 12.25 -9.25
N SER A 19 -13.36 13.35 -9.98
CA SER A 19 -12.73 13.50 -11.29
C SER A 19 -11.21 13.50 -11.22
N LYS A 20 -10.63 14.10 -10.17
CA LYS A 20 -9.17 14.12 -9.95
C LYS A 20 -8.65 12.72 -9.62
N PHE A 21 -9.43 11.96 -8.84
CA PHE A 21 -9.10 10.56 -8.56
C PHE A 21 -9.16 9.68 -9.81
N ASN A 22 -10.17 9.89 -10.66
CA ASN A 22 -10.24 9.20 -11.96
C ASN A 22 -9.06 9.54 -12.86
N GLN A 23 -8.63 10.81 -12.87
CA GLN A 23 -7.46 11.24 -13.62
C GLN A 23 -6.17 10.60 -13.04
N THR A 24 -6.03 10.54 -11.72
CA THR A 24 -4.92 9.83 -11.06
C THR A 24 -4.82 8.38 -11.53
N ALA A 25 -5.94 7.67 -11.47
CA ALA A 25 -6.00 6.27 -11.86
C ALA A 25 -5.62 6.07 -13.35
N LYS A 26 -6.05 7.01 -14.22
CA LYS A 26 -5.66 7.02 -15.63
C LYS A 26 -4.16 7.26 -15.83
N GLU A 27 -3.57 8.25 -15.14
CA GLU A 27 -2.14 8.57 -15.27
C GLU A 27 -1.24 7.45 -14.74
N LEU A 28 -1.71 6.71 -13.72
CA LEU A 28 -1.02 5.53 -13.19
C LEU A 28 -1.37 4.23 -13.94
N SER A 29 -2.25 4.30 -14.95
CA SER A 29 -2.72 3.13 -15.73
C SER A 29 -3.36 2.04 -14.88
N LEU A 30 -4.10 2.41 -13.83
CA LEU A 30 -4.75 1.48 -12.93
C LEU A 30 -6.01 0.86 -13.54
N ASP A 31 -6.18 -0.42 -13.36
CA ASP A 31 -7.44 -1.11 -13.64
C ASP A 31 -8.53 -0.78 -12.61
N SER A 32 -9.72 -1.37 -12.75
CA SER A 32 -10.84 -1.10 -11.85
C SER A 32 -10.60 -1.60 -10.42
N THR A 33 -9.89 -2.71 -10.25
CA THR A 33 -9.57 -3.32 -8.96
C THR A 33 -8.49 -2.52 -8.26
N GLU A 34 -7.40 -2.23 -8.94
CA GLU A 34 -6.27 -1.41 -8.47
C GLU A 34 -6.74 -0.01 -8.07
N LYS A 35 -7.58 0.61 -8.89
CA LYS A 35 -8.23 1.88 -8.58
C LYS A 35 -9.07 1.79 -7.29
N SER A 36 -9.86 0.74 -7.12
CA SER A 36 -10.66 0.52 -5.90
C SER A 36 -9.75 0.30 -4.69
N ASN A 37 -8.66 -0.44 -4.86
CA ASN A 37 -7.66 -0.67 -3.83
C ASN A 37 -6.97 0.64 -3.43
N LEU A 38 -6.50 1.43 -4.39
CA LEU A 38 -5.91 2.75 -4.13
C LEU A 38 -6.85 3.63 -3.30
N ALA A 39 -8.16 3.70 -3.64
CA ALA A 39 -9.11 4.49 -2.87
C ALA A 39 -9.23 4.02 -1.41
N THR A 40 -9.18 2.72 -1.19
CA THR A 40 -9.21 2.13 0.14
C THR A 40 -7.92 2.41 0.91
N ILE A 41 -6.77 2.21 0.26
CA ILE A 41 -5.42 2.47 0.82
C ILE A 41 -5.27 3.96 1.17
N TRP A 42 -5.62 4.87 0.26
CA TRP A 42 -5.57 6.30 0.53
C TRP A 42 -6.41 6.68 1.74
N THR A 43 -7.65 6.20 1.79
CA THR A 43 -8.56 6.44 2.92
C THR A 43 -7.98 5.89 4.22
N PHE A 44 -7.42 4.69 4.19
CA PHE A 44 -6.77 4.05 5.34
C PHE A 44 -5.57 4.88 5.83
N LEU A 45 -4.65 5.25 4.95
CA LEU A 45 -3.48 6.04 5.30
C LEU A 45 -3.86 7.42 5.88
N ARG A 46 -4.82 8.12 5.26
CA ARG A 46 -5.27 9.44 5.68
C ARG A 46 -6.07 9.41 6.98
N LYS A 47 -7.04 8.50 7.11
CA LYS A 47 -8.04 8.54 8.20
C LYS A 47 -7.70 7.61 9.36
N ARG A 48 -7.06 6.47 9.09
CA ARG A 48 -6.73 5.51 10.14
C ARG A 48 -5.29 5.66 10.63
N MET A 49 -4.32 5.79 9.70
CA MET A 49 -2.91 5.95 10.07
C MET A 49 -2.54 7.41 10.39
N GLY A 50 -3.41 8.38 10.07
CA GLY A 50 -3.25 9.79 10.40
C GLY A 50 -2.10 10.47 9.63
N LEU A 51 -1.87 10.04 8.39
CA LEU A 51 -0.85 10.66 7.54
C LEU A 51 -1.37 11.96 6.90
N SER A 52 -0.48 12.92 6.68
CA SER A 52 -0.75 14.06 5.80
C SER A 52 -0.90 13.59 4.34
N ALA A 53 -1.39 14.46 3.47
CA ALA A 53 -1.52 14.12 2.05
C ALA A 53 -0.15 13.82 1.39
N SER A 54 0.89 14.61 1.72
CA SER A 54 2.25 14.36 1.24
C SER A 54 2.81 13.02 1.74
N GLN A 55 2.54 12.68 3.00
CA GLN A 55 2.96 11.42 3.57
C GLN A 55 2.24 10.22 2.94
N ALA A 56 0.91 10.32 2.77
CA ALA A 56 0.13 9.27 2.11
C ALA A 56 0.58 9.08 0.65
N ALA A 57 0.85 10.16 -0.07
CA ALA A 57 1.33 10.09 -1.44
C ALA A 57 2.70 9.42 -1.56
N GLY A 58 3.66 9.76 -0.67
CA GLY A 58 4.98 9.13 -0.67
C GLY A 58 4.91 7.61 -0.36
N VAL A 59 4.08 7.20 0.59
CA VAL A 59 3.82 5.77 0.87
C VAL A 59 3.16 5.09 -0.34
N CYS A 60 2.12 5.70 -0.91
CA CYS A 60 1.43 5.14 -2.09
C CYS A 60 2.35 5.05 -3.33
N GLY A 61 3.31 5.96 -3.51
CA GLY A 61 4.29 5.87 -4.59
C GLY A 61 5.14 4.59 -4.50
N ASN A 62 5.50 4.18 -3.29
CA ASN A 62 6.17 2.90 -3.06
C ASN A 62 5.22 1.72 -3.34
N LEU A 63 4.01 1.72 -2.79
CA LEU A 63 3.03 0.65 -3.04
C LEU A 63 2.66 0.52 -4.53
N SER A 64 2.63 1.65 -5.27
CA SER A 64 2.45 1.65 -6.72
C SER A 64 3.60 0.90 -7.41
N PHE A 65 4.82 1.15 -6.98
CA PHE A 65 5.99 0.49 -7.55
C PHE A 65 6.05 -1.00 -7.21
N GLU A 66 5.76 -1.39 -5.96
CA GLU A 66 5.85 -2.77 -5.49
C GLU A 66 4.78 -3.68 -6.09
N SER A 67 3.55 -3.22 -6.18
CA SER A 67 2.42 -4.10 -6.49
C SER A 67 1.37 -3.48 -7.40
N HIS A 68 1.53 -2.21 -7.81
CA HIS A 68 0.49 -1.47 -8.52
C HIS A 68 -0.85 -1.48 -7.76
N PHE A 69 -0.79 -1.48 -6.42
CA PHE A 69 -1.93 -1.63 -5.50
C PHE A 69 -2.66 -2.98 -5.59
N SER A 70 -2.06 -3.98 -6.22
CA SER A 70 -2.59 -5.34 -6.26
C SER A 70 -2.29 -6.10 -4.97
N THR A 71 -3.24 -6.91 -4.51
CA THR A 71 -3.13 -7.67 -3.26
C THR A 71 -2.74 -9.13 -3.46
N ASP A 72 -2.75 -9.60 -4.68
CA ASP A 72 -2.36 -10.95 -5.10
C ASP A 72 -1.16 -10.95 -6.05
N ASN A 73 -0.48 -9.81 -6.17
CA ASN A 73 0.75 -9.72 -6.94
C ASN A 73 1.81 -10.64 -6.37
N LEU A 74 2.35 -11.50 -7.22
CA LEU A 74 3.43 -12.43 -6.91
C LEU A 74 4.69 -11.97 -7.63
N GLN A 75 5.79 -11.86 -6.91
CA GLN A 75 7.09 -11.57 -7.52
C GLN A 75 7.46 -12.64 -8.53
N ASP A 76 7.73 -12.20 -9.76
CA ASP A 76 8.34 -13.03 -10.80
C ASP A 76 9.56 -12.33 -11.41
N ASP A 77 10.29 -13.05 -12.26
CA ASP A 77 11.50 -12.55 -12.90
C ASP A 77 11.21 -11.68 -14.14
N ILE A 78 9.96 -11.55 -14.58
CA ILE A 78 9.60 -11.07 -15.92
C ILE A 78 8.61 -9.89 -15.90
N SER A 79 7.62 -9.88 -15.04
CA SER A 79 6.62 -8.81 -14.95
C SER A 79 6.39 -8.31 -13.52
N ARG A 80 6.01 -7.03 -13.40
CA ARG A 80 5.76 -6.42 -12.08
C ARG A 80 4.44 -6.86 -11.44
N ILE A 81 3.54 -7.38 -12.24
CA ILE A 81 2.20 -7.77 -11.81
C ILE A 81 1.95 -9.16 -12.38
N ASP A 82 2.19 -10.17 -11.57
CA ASP A 82 1.85 -11.54 -11.93
C ASP A 82 0.70 -12.02 -11.05
N HIS A 83 -0.45 -12.22 -11.71
CA HIS A 83 -1.63 -12.87 -11.15
C HIS A 83 -1.62 -14.33 -11.58
N ASP A 84 -0.83 -15.16 -10.90
CA ASP A 84 -0.93 -16.60 -11.11
C ASP A 84 -2.17 -17.17 -10.39
N PRO A 85 -3.25 -17.47 -11.12
CA PRO A 85 -4.47 -17.99 -10.52
C PRO A 85 -4.28 -19.36 -9.87
N ASN A 86 -3.18 -20.04 -10.16
CA ASN A 86 -2.84 -21.36 -9.60
C ASN A 86 -1.91 -21.23 -8.39
N TYR A 87 -1.39 -20.03 -8.10
CA TYR A 87 -0.51 -19.83 -6.96
C TYR A 87 -1.24 -20.11 -5.64
N LYS A 88 -0.69 -21.04 -4.89
CA LYS A 88 -1.11 -21.30 -3.51
C LYS A 88 -0.15 -20.59 -2.58
N TYR A 89 -0.66 -19.65 -1.80
CA TYR A 89 0.16 -18.88 -0.88
C TYR A 89 1.09 -19.78 -0.05
N ASN A 90 2.38 -19.49 -0.13
CA ASN A 90 3.43 -20.21 0.58
C ASN A 90 4.33 -19.23 1.32
N SER A 91 4.32 -19.29 2.63
CA SER A 91 5.14 -18.39 3.47
C SER A 91 6.63 -18.72 3.47
N SER A 92 7.08 -19.73 2.73
CA SER A 92 8.48 -20.22 2.75
C SER A 92 9.12 -20.27 1.36
N ASP A 93 8.50 -19.68 0.35
CA ASP A 93 8.99 -19.71 -1.03
C ASP A 93 9.98 -18.57 -1.37
N GLY A 94 10.14 -17.59 -0.48
CA GLY A 94 11.02 -16.45 -0.68
C GLY A 94 10.53 -15.42 -1.72
N LYS A 95 9.34 -15.64 -2.30
CA LYS A 95 8.77 -14.71 -3.29
C LYS A 95 8.01 -13.58 -2.61
N GLY A 96 8.16 -12.36 -3.13
CA GLY A 96 7.37 -11.22 -2.74
C GLY A 96 5.89 -11.44 -3.06
N TYR A 97 5.00 -11.03 -2.15
CA TYR A 97 3.56 -11.19 -2.31
C TYR A 97 2.77 -9.98 -1.80
N GLY A 98 1.77 -9.58 -2.57
CA GLY A 98 0.79 -8.57 -2.21
C GLY A 98 1.32 -7.14 -2.20
N LEU A 99 0.68 -6.25 -1.45
CA LEU A 99 0.89 -4.79 -1.49
C LEU A 99 2.33 -4.35 -1.25
N MET A 100 3.02 -4.98 -0.28
CA MET A 100 4.38 -4.63 0.16
C MET A 100 5.42 -5.60 -0.39
N GLN A 101 5.02 -6.53 -1.25
CA GLN A 101 5.90 -7.59 -1.73
C GLN A 101 6.62 -8.33 -0.59
N TRP A 102 5.87 -8.68 0.47
CA TRP A 102 6.40 -9.44 1.60
C TRP A 102 7.06 -10.73 1.11
N SER A 103 8.36 -10.86 1.29
CA SER A 103 9.16 -12.01 0.85
C SER A 103 9.71 -12.85 2.01
N GLU A 104 9.96 -12.20 3.14
CA GLU A 104 10.54 -12.86 4.29
C GLU A 104 9.55 -13.84 4.94
N LYS A 105 10.04 -15.05 5.25
CA LYS A 105 9.23 -16.13 5.83
C LYS A 105 8.44 -15.70 7.08
N ILE A 106 9.05 -14.88 7.93
CA ILE A 106 8.41 -14.43 9.18
C ILE A 106 7.27 -13.46 8.88
N GLU A 107 7.47 -12.52 7.96
CA GLU A 107 6.47 -11.54 7.55
C GLU A 107 5.29 -12.23 6.86
N LYS A 108 5.57 -13.11 5.90
CA LYS A 108 4.55 -13.91 5.21
C LYS A 108 3.74 -14.80 6.16
N LYS A 109 4.37 -15.39 7.19
CA LYS A 109 3.63 -16.14 8.23
C LYS A 109 2.72 -15.24 9.06
N LYS A 110 3.17 -14.04 9.42
CA LYS A 110 2.35 -13.08 10.17
C LYS A 110 1.19 -12.56 9.34
N LEU A 111 1.40 -12.28 8.04
CA LEU A 111 0.33 -11.92 7.13
C LEU A 111 -0.74 -13.02 7.07
N LEU A 112 -0.34 -14.28 6.91
CA LEU A 112 -1.26 -15.42 6.93
C LEU A 112 -2.01 -15.53 8.26
N GLN A 113 -1.32 -15.33 9.39
CA GLN A 113 -1.94 -15.34 10.72
C GLN A 113 -2.95 -14.20 10.89
N THR A 114 -2.62 -12.99 10.42
CA THR A 114 -3.53 -11.85 10.44
C THR A 114 -4.79 -12.14 9.63
N ALA A 115 -4.64 -12.66 8.41
CA ALA A 115 -5.76 -13.05 7.57
C ALA A 115 -6.65 -14.10 8.24
N ASN A 116 -6.07 -15.16 8.80
CA ASN A 116 -6.79 -16.22 9.52
C ASN A 116 -7.54 -15.67 10.74
N ASN A 117 -6.91 -14.80 11.53
CA ASN A 117 -7.54 -14.18 12.70
C ASN A 117 -8.75 -13.30 12.32
N MET A 118 -8.74 -12.75 11.11
CA MET A 118 -9.85 -11.95 10.56
C MET A 118 -10.86 -12.79 9.78
N ASN A 119 -10.63 -14.09 9.62
CA ASN A 119 -11.41 -14.98 8.76
C ASN A 119 -11.49 -14.48 7.31
N LEU A 120 -10.36 -14.04 6.78
CA LEU A 120 -10.18 -13.50 5.43
C LEU A 120 -9.12 -14.30 4.68
N ASN A 121 -9.13 -14.18 3.34
CA ASN A 121 -8.03 -14.67 2.53
C ASN A 121 -6.79 -13.77 2.69
N VAL A 122 -5.62 -14.32 2.47
CA VAL A 122 -4.35 -13.59 2.50
C VAL A 122 -4.28 -12.49 1.43
N SER A 123 -5.00 -12.64 0.32
CA SER A 123 -5.17 -11.64 -0.74
C SER A 123 -6.24 -10.59 -0.43
N ASP A 124 -6.95 -10.67 0.70
CA ASP A 124 -7.92 -9.63 1.06
C ASP A 124 -7.19 -8.34 1.46
N LEU A 125 -7.58 -7.22 0.86
CA LEU A 125 -6.98 -5.92 1.12
C LEU A 125 -7.06 -5.53 2.61
N ASN A 126 -8.14 -5.86 3.30
CA ASN A 126 -8.27 -5.51 4.72
C ASN A 126 -7.30 -6.32 5.59
N ALA A 127 -7.04 -7.59 5.23
CA ALA A 127 -6.04 -8.40 5.93
C ALA A 127 -4.63 -7.82 5.73
N GLN A 128 -4.29 -7.41 4.51
CA GLN A 128 -3.00 -6.81 4.21
C GLN A 128 -2.82 -5.43 4.84
N LEU A 129 -3.85 -4.59 4.86
CA LEU A 129 -3.81 -3.30 5.57
C LEU A 129 -3.73 -3.45 7.09
N ALA A 130 -4.36 -4.47 7.67
CA ALA A 130 -4.23 -4.77 9.09
C ALA A 130 -2.81 -5.23 9.43
N HIS A 131 -2.21 -6.09 8.60
CA HIS A 131 -0.82 -6.51 8.75
C HIS A 131 0.14 -5.33 8.58
N PHE A 132 -0.02 -4.51 7.54
CA PHE A 132 0.73 -3.27 7.35
C PHE A 132 0.67 -2.37 8.60
N GLN A 133 -0.52 -2.14 9.13
CA GLN A 133 -0.68 -1.33 10.35
C GLN A 133 0.09 -1.92 11.53
N GLU A 134 0.03 -3.23 11.73
CA GLU A 134 0.76 -3.90 12.81
C GLU A 134 2.26 -3.72 12.66
N GLU A 135 2.82 -3.93 11.47
CA GLU A 135 4.25 -3.75 11.20
C GLU A 135 4.72 -2.31 11.49
N MET A 136 3.94 -1.32 11.06
CA MET A 136 4.28 0.10 11.23
C MET A 136 4.15 0.58 12.68
N THR A 137 3.19 0.06 13.46
CA THR A 137 2.86 0.63 14.78
C THR A 137 3.41 -0.18 15.96
N SER A 138 3.53 -1.49 15.82
CA SER A 138 3.96 -2.40 16.89
C SER A 138 4.99 -3.43 16.44
N GLY A 139 5.12 -3.66 15.14
CA GLY A 139 6.01 -4.64 14.55
C GLY A 139 7.41 -4.14 14.26
N ILE A 140 7.98 -4.63 13.16
CA ILE A 140 9.39 -4.43 12.78
C ILE A 140 9.72 -2.97 12.49
N TYR A 141 8.75 -2.18 12.03
CA TYR A 141 8.94 -0.78 11.66
C TYR A 141 8.49 0.23 12.73
N ARG A 142 8.09 -0.21 13.94
CA ARG A 142 7.59 0.66 15.01
C ARG A 142 8.49 1.85 15.37
N ASN A 143 9.80 1.71 15.21
CA ASN A 143 10.76 2.77 15.48
C ASN A 143 11.06 3.65 14.26
N LYS A 144 10.70 3.19 13.06
CA LYS A 144 10.91 3.89 11.78
C LYS A 144 9.67 4.72 11.41
N TRP A 145 8.48 4.21 11.67
CA TRP A 145 7.21 4.85 11.34
C TRP A 145 7.04 6.27 11.93
N PRO A 146 7.38 6.54 13.21
CA PRO A 146 7.34 7.91 13.74
C PRO A 146 8.28 8.88 13.02
N LYS A 147 9.42 8.40 12.53
CA LYS A 147 10.38 9.22 11.76
C LYS A 147 9.83 9.57 10.37
N LEU A 148 9.13 8.62 9.72
CA LEU A 148 8.41 8.89 8.48
C LEU A 148 7.37 10.00 8.68
N LYS A 149 6.61 9.95 9.76
CA LYS A 149 5.58 10.96 10.09
C LYS A 149 6.13 12.35 10.38
N GLN A 150 7.43 12.51 10.57
CA GLN A 150 8.11 13.81 10.70
C GLN A 150 8.50 14.40 9.33
N LYS A 151 8.47 13.61 8.26
CA LYS A 151 8.76 14.09 6.90
C LYS A 151 7.59 14.93 6.39
N THR A 152 7.90 16.00 5.69
CA THR A 152 6.89 16.97 5.22
C THR A 152 6.71 16.97 3.70
N SER A 153 7.74 16.61 2.94
CA SER A 153 7.66 16.52 1.48
C SER A 153 7.32 15.11 1.01
N THR A 154 6.61 15.00 -0.10
CA THR A 154 6.30 13.73 -0.74
C THR A 154 7.56 12.94 -1.09
N LYS A 155 8.59 13.63 -1.61
CA LYS A 155 9.88 13.04 -1.94
C LYS A 155 10.56 12.42 -0.71
N ASP A 156 10.73 13.20 0.37
CA ASP A 156 11.41 12.70 1.57
C ASP A 156 10.70 11.51 2.20
N VAL A 157 9.37 11.45 2.08
CA VAL A 157 8.59 10.30 2.55
C VAL A 157 8.82 9.10 1.67
N CYS A 158 8.79 9.29 0.34
CA CYS A 158 9.02 8.23 -0.63
C CYS A 158 10.39 7.59 -0.44
N ASP A 159 11.45 8.40 -0.39
CA ASP A 159 12.82 7.96 -0.22
C ASP A 159 13.05 7.27 1.14
N TYR A 160 12.45 7.85 2.19
CA TYR A 160 12.58 7.27 3.53
C TYR A 160 11.83 5.93 3.65
N PHE A 161 10.66 5.82 3.04
CA PHE A 161 9.88 4.57 3.07
C PHE A 161 10.65 3.45 2.36
N GLU A 162 11.16 3.72 1.16
CA GLU A 162 11.98 2.76 0.42
C GLU A 162 13.20 2.33 1.24
N SER A 163 14.07 3.27 1.63
CA SER A 163 15.34 2.96 2.29
C SER A 163 15.17 2.34 3.68
N ALA A 164 14.10 2.67 4.40
CA ALA A 164 13.88 2.21 5.75
C ALA A 164 13.02 0.95 5.85
N MET A 165 12.10 0.72 4.93
CA MET A 165 11.06 -0.30 5.07
C MET A 165 11.08 -1.34 3.94
N GLU A 166 11.43 -0.93 2.71
CA GLU A 166 11.53 -1.86 1.58
C GLU A 166 12.96 -2.44 1.48
N GLY A 167 13.98 -1.57 1.53
CA GLY A 167 15.39 -1.98 1.45
C GLY A 167 15.71 -2.71 0.16
N ALA A 168 15.09 -2.32 -0.95
CA ALA A 168 15.29 -2.93 -2.25
C ALA A 168 16.74 -2.80 -2.70
N GLY A 169 17.29 -3.81 -3.35
CA GLY A 169 18.65 -3.79 -3.88
C GLY A 169 18.85 -2.70 -4.94
N GLU A 170 17.83 -2.42 -5.74
CA GLU A 170 17.76 -1.31 -6.70
C GLU A 170 16.52 -0.47 -6.40
N ALA A 171 16.73 0.75 -5.88
CA ALA A 171 15.66 1.54 -5.27
C ALA A 171 14.64 2.12 -6.26
N HIS A 172 15.02 2.34 -7.54
CA HIS A 172 14.16 2.95 -8.56
C HIS A 172 13.38 4.20 -8.09
N LEU A 173 14.03 5.07 -7.32
CA LEU A 173 13.40 6.22 -6.67
C LEU A 173 12.69 7.15 -7.65
N ASP A 174 13.24 7.35 -8.85
CA ASP A 174 12.64 8.16 -9.91
C ASP A 174 11.21 7.75 -10.28
N LYS A 175 10.95 6.45 -10.32
CA LYS A 175 9.63 5.90 -10.64
C LYS A 175 8.67 6.02 -9.45
N ARG A 176 9.15 5.71 -8.25
CA ARG A 176 8.39 5.83 -7.01
C ARG A 176 7.98 7.28 -6.75
N GLU A 177 8.92 8.22 -6.91
CA GLU A 177 8.68 9.67 -6.76
C GLU A 177 7.72 10.20 -7.83
N LYS A 178 7.83 9.74 -9.07
CA LYS A 178 6.90 10.13 -10.15
C LYS A 178 5.46 9.78 -9.77
N ASP A 179 5.22 8.54 -9.36
CA ASP A 179 3.89 8.08 -8.97
C ASP A 179 3.38 8.81 -7.72
N ALA A 180 4.25 9.00 -6.72
CA ALA A 180 3.94 9.78 -5.53
C ALA A 180 3.54 11.23 -5.87
N ASN A 181 4.21 11.88 -6.81
CA ASN A 181 3.89 13.23 -7.25
C ASN A 181 2.56 13.31 -8.01
N ILE A 182 2.22 12.32 -8.83
CA ILE A 182 0.91 12.19 -9.48
C ILE A 182 -0.18 12.11 -8.41
N LEU A 183 -0.02 11.21 -7.43
CA LEU A 183 -0.96 11.03 -6.32
C LEU A 183 -1.14 12.31 -5.52
N TYR A 184 -0.07 12.98 -5.14
CA TYR A 184 -0.14 14.24 -4.40
C TYR A 184 -0.83 15.34 -5.21
N LYS A 185 -0.46 15.51 -6.48
CA LYS A 185 -1.04 16.53 -7.38
C LYS A 185 -2.57 16.50 -7.38
N TYR A 186 -3.14 15.30 -7.44
CA TYR A 186 -4.58 15.13 -7.61
C TYR A 186 -5.33 14.88 -6.29
N LEU A 187 -4.71 14.22 -5.32
CA LEU A 187 -5.40 13.72 -4.12
C LEU A 187 -5.12 14.53 -2.84
N LYS A 188 -4.29 15.57 -2.89
CA LYS A 188 -3.90 16.33 -1.68
C LYS A 188 -5.06 16.96 -0.92
N ASP A 189 -6.13 17.29 -1.60
CA ASP A 189 -7.31 17.94 -1.03
C ASP A 189 -8.37 16.94 -0.48
N HIS A 190 -8.07 15.64 -0.56
CA HIS A 190 -8.94 14.53 -0.11
C HIS A 190 -8.55 13.90 1.23
#